data_f76dad3d78a968edb3223ff784d04a8f
#
_entry.id   f76dad3d78a968edb3223ff784d04a8f
#
_cell.length_a   1.000
_cell.length_b   1.000
_cell.length_c   1.000
_cell.angle_alpha   90.00
_cell.angle_beta   90.00
_cell.angle_gamma   90.00
#
_symmetry.space_group_name_H-M   'P 1'
#
loop_
_entity.id
_entity.type
_entity.pdbx_description
1 polymer ?
#
loop_
_entity_poly.entity_id
_entity_poly.type
_entity_poly.pdbx_seq_one_letter_code
_entity_poly.pdbx_strand_id
1 'polypeptide(L)'
;IKEIVFPDSVVDVQDYAFAGCRSLKKIVFPDSVKSFGKDVLCGCTSLKEVQLPKNMEWLSYSMFVNCTSLEEIDIPDSVKVIDSCAFEGCTSLNRISLPQSLKTIGVSTFRGCTSLEKIKLPDSTKQVQGNAFENCEALTDIKLGVGIKSIESKTFQGCSSLEFIILPYQVETIEDNAFKNCTKLRKITIPKATTSISDSAFSYPDKMTIYGVAGSYAEQYAKKNDIAFVAQQIATEKITLSETELTLGRNEKYQLTAGLNPMDSTDEVIWSSSDEKIAKVDKTGNIEAISAGEAVIT
;
A
#
# COMPACT_ATOMS: atom_id res chain seq x y z
N ILE A 1 19.70 13.04 -30.92
CA ILE A 1 20.09 11.68 -30.49
C ILE A 1 18.81 10.88 -30.28
N LYS A 2 18.75 9.64 -30.83
CA LYS A 2 17.57 8.78 -30.71
C LYS A 2 17.82 7.61 -29.74
N GLU A 3 19.07 7.22 -29.59
CA GLU A 3 19.48 6.11 -28.73
C GLU A 3 20.81 6.43 -28.04
N ILE A 4 20.94 6.01 -26.80
CA ILE A 4 22.15 6.11 -25.99
C ILE A 4 22.41 4.75 -25.35
N VAL A 5 23.63 4.25 -25.58
CA VAL A 5 24.19 3.06 -24.91
C VAL A 5 25.52 3.48 -24.29
N PHE A 6 25.67 3.22 -23.01
CA PHE A 6 26.87 3.62 -22.26
C PHE A 6 27.90 2.50 -22.21
N PRO A 7 29.20 2.85 -22.14
CA PRO A 7 30.22 1.89 -21.80
C PRO A 7 30.15 1.47 -20.32
N ASP A 8 30.63 0.27 -20.00
CA ASP A 8 30.65 -0.25 -18.63
C ASP A 8 31.54 0.54 -17.65
N SER A 9 32.26 1.55 -18.11
CA SER A 9 33.03 2.47 -17.26
C SER A 9 32.20 3.56 -16.60
N VAL A 10 30.94 3.75 -17.01
CA VAL A 10 30.05 4.77 -16.42
C VAL A 10 29.54 4.27 -15.08
N VAL A 11 29.80 5.04 -14.02
CA VAL A 11 29.39 4.70 -12.63
C VAL A 11 28.39 5.69 -12.04
N ASP A 12 28.34 6.92 -12.55
CA ASP A 12 27.46 7.99 -12.05
C ASP A 12 26.80 8.73 -13.20
N VAL A 13 25.52 9.04 -13.05
CA VAL A 13 24.76 9.90 -13.97
C VAL A 13 24.27 11.10 -13.17
N GLN A 14 24.75 12.28 -13.56
CA GLN A 14 24.52 13.52 -12.82
C GLN A 14 23.10 14.07 -13.02
N ASP A 15 22.73 15.08 -12.19
CA ASP A 15 21.48 15.81 -12.31
C ASP A 15 21.25 16.30 -13.74
N TYR A 16 20.01 16.16 -14.24
CA TYR A 16 19.57 16.65 -15.56
C TYR A 16 20.35 16.14 -16.77
N ALA A 17 21.17 15.08 -16.63
CA ALA A 17 22.11 14.64 -17.68
C ALA A 17 21.48 14.50 -19.08
N PHE A 18 20.22 14.09 -19.18
CA PHE A 18 19.47 13.92 -20.41
C PHE A 18 18.13 14.67 -20.39
N ALA A 19 17.94 15.60 -19.45
CA ALA A 19 16.70 16.34 -19.36
C ALA A 19 16.38 17.08 -20.67
N GLY A 20 15.12 16.98 -21.11
CA GLY A 20 14.67 17.61 -22.35
C GLY A 20 15.19 16.99 -23.65
N CYS A 21 15.79 15.81 -23.61
CA CYS A 21 16.19 15.06 -24.82
C CYS A 21 14.96 14.52 -25.57
N ARG A 22 14.15 15.41 -26.13
CA ARG A 22 12.83 15.12 -26.72
C ARG A 22 12.84 14.13 -27.86
N SER A 23 13.98 13.89 -28.52
CA SER A 23 14.10 12.91 -29.62
C SER A 23 14.65 11.57 -29.17
N LEU A 24 15.03 11.42 -27.90
CA LEU A 24 15.56 10.18 -27.33
C LEU A 24 14.43 9.15 -27.24
N LYS A 25 14.64 7.99 -27.87
CA LYS A 25 13.67 6.89 -27.92
C LYS A 25 14.06 5.72 -27.03
N LYS A 26 15.37 5.52 -26.87
CA LYS A 26 15.94 4.40 -26.13
C LYS A 26 17.18 4.82 -25.34
N ILE A 27 17.27 4.34 -24.11
CA ILE A 27 18.45 4.51 -23.28
C ILE A 27 18.72 3.20 -22.51
N VAL A 28 20.00 2.80 -22.51
CA VAL A 28 20.44 1.58 -21.82
C VAL A 28 21.55 1.96 -20.84
N PHE A 29 21.26 1.83 -19.55
CA PHE A 29 22.23 2.04 -18.50
C PHE A 29 22.89 0.71 -18.15
N PRO A 30 24.24 0.64 -18.05
CA PRO A 30 24.95 -0.56 -17.67
C PRO A 30 24.82 -0.82 -16.16
N ASP A 31 25.05 -2.06 -15.74
CA ASP A 31 25.01 -2.47 -14.33
C ASP A 31 26.14 -1.84 -13.47
N SER A 32 27.11 -1.18 -14.10
CA SER A 32 28.15 -0.38 -13.44
C SER A 32 27.65 0.92 -12.83
N VAL A 33 26.50 1.48 -13.30
CA VAL A 33 25.94 2.71 -12.76
C VAL A 33 25.42 2.46 -11.34
N LYS A 34 25.95 3.23 -10.38
CA LYS A 34 25.63 3.13 -8.95
C LYS A 34 24.77 4.28 -8.44
N SER A 35 24.82 5.41 -9.11
CA SER A 35 24.08 6.60 -8.70
C SER A 35 23.43 7.32 -9.85
N PHE A 36 22.26 7.86 -9.59
CA PHE A 36 21.54 8.76 -10.48
C PHE A 36 21.24 10.06 -9.74
N GLY A 37 21.51 11.19 -10.39
CA GLY A 37 21.04 12.48 -9.97
C GLY A 37 19.52 12.62 -10.14
N LYS A 38 19.00 13.79 -9.83
CA LYS A 38 17.59 14.12 -10.06
C LYS A 38 17.33 14.52 -11.51
N ASP A 39 16.06 14.39 -11.94
CA ASP A 39 15.57 14.87 -13.24
C ASP A 39 16.33 14.32 -14.46
N VAL A 40 17.00 13.16 -14.33
CA VAL A 40 17.94 12.63 -15.35
C VAL A 40 17.33 12.54 -16.73
N LEU A 41 16.09 12.07 -16.86
CA LEU A 41 15.37 11.89 -18.13
C LEU A 41 14.11 12.76 -18.21
N CYS A 42 13.98 13.76 -17.32
CA CYS A 42 12.83 14.66 -17.30
C CYS A 42 12.59 15.28 -18.69
N GLY A 43 11.35 15.21 -19.20
CA GLY A 43 10.96 15.77 -20.50
C GLY A 43 11.50 15.04 -21.73
N CYS A 44 11.95 13.81 -21.60
CA CYS A 44 12.29 12.94 -22.73
C CYS A 44 11.00 12.42 -23.40
N THR A 45 10.26 13.30 -24.06
CA THR A 45 8.88 13.07 -24.52
C THR A 45 8.73 11.94 -25.56
N SER A 46 9.80 11.54 -26.25
CA SER A 46 9.79 10.42 -27.21
C SER A 46 10.33 9.12 -26.64
N LEU A 47 10.72 9.08 -25.35
CA LEU A 47 11.33 7.90 -24.72
C LEU A 47 10.32 6.78 -24.62
N LYS A 48 10.71 5.59 -25.13
CA LYS A 48 9.87 4.39 -25.14
C LYS A 48 10.53 3.21 -24.45
N GLU A 49 11.84 3.09 -24.56
CA GLU A 49 12.61 1.96 -24.03
C GLU A 49 13.66 2.45 -23.06
N VAL A 50 13.63 1.90 -21.87
CA VAL A 50 14.60 2.17 -20.80
C VAL A 50 15.08 0.84 -20.22
N GLN A 51 16.40 0.66 -20.19
CA GLN A 51 16.99 -0.40 -19.39
C GLN A 51 17.71 0.22 -18.19
N LEU A 52 17.27 -0.16 -16.99
CA LEU A 52 17.84 0.29 -15.72
C LEU A 52 18.90 -0.70 -15.22
N PRO A 53 19.90 -0.24 -14.43
CA PRO A 53 20.88 -1.13 -13.79
C PRO A 53 20.20 -2.08 -12.80
N LYS A 54 20.58 -3.35 -12.82
CA LYS A 54 19.95 -4.39 -11.98
C LYS A 54 20.20 -4.20 -10.48
N ASN A 55 21.24 -3.46 -10.10
CA ASN A 55 21.67 -3.32 -8.70
C ASN A 55 21.27 -1.98 -8.06
N MET A 56 20.40 -1.18 -8.72
CA MET A 56 19.95 0.09 -8.14
C MET A 56 18.97 -0.14 -7.00
N GLU A 57 19.14 0.56 -5.88
CA GLU A 57 18.26 0.42 -4.71
C GLU A 57 17.14 1.45 -4.67
N TRP A 58 17.25 2.54 -5.41
CA TRP A 58 16.22 3.58 -5.49
C TRP A 58 16.13 4.16 -6.90
N LEU A 59 14.92 4.49 -7.32
CA LEU A 59 14.66 5.29 -8.51
C LEU A 59 14.65 6.76 -8.08
N SER A 60 15.51 7.57 -8.70
CA SER A 60 15.76 8.95 -8.25
C SER A 60 14.59 9.90 -8.49
N TYR A 61 14.61 11.02 -7.75
CA TYR A 61 13.63 12.11 -7.83
C TYR A 61 13.42 12.59 -9.27
N SER A 62 12.14 12.66 -9.70
CA SER A 62 11.72 13.18 -11.02
C SER A 62 12.38 12.50 -12.23
N MET A 63 12.90 11.28 -12.09
CA MET A 63 13.74 10.65 -13.13
C MET A 63 13.07 10.60 -14.50
N PHE A 64 11.76 10.35 -14.58
CA PHE A 64 11.00 10.24 -15.82
C PHE A 64 9.85 11.25 -15.93
N VAL A 65 9.92 12.36 -15.21
CA VAL A 65 8.87 13.41 -15.32
C VAL A 65 8.61 13.76 -16.78
N ASN A 66 7.33 13.71 -17.19
CA ASN A 66 6.90 14.03 -18.56
C ASN A 66 7.55 13.17 -19.67
N CYS A 67 7.93 11.93 -19.41
CA CYS A 67 8.25 10.95 -20.44
C CYS A 67 6.95 10.44 -21.08
N THR A 68 6.29 11.30 -21.86
CA THR A 68 4.90 11.10 -22.32
C THR A 68 4.71 9.96 -23.30
N SER A 69 5.78 9.40 -23.91
CA SER A 69 5.72 8.23 -24.80
C SER A 69 6.15 6.93 -24.13
N LEU A 70 6.50 6.96 -22.83
CA LEU A 70 6.88 5.75 -22.08
C LEU A 70 5.62 4.94 -21.78
N GLU A 71 5.48 3.77 -22.43
CA GLU A 71 4.30 2.91 -22.32
C GLU A 71 4.46 1.86 -21.23
N GLU A 72 5.67 1.33 -21.08
CA GLU A 72 5.98 0.30 -20.06
C GLU A 72 7.40 0.47 -19.52
N ILE A 73 7.62 0.01 -18.30
CA ILE A 73 8.94 -0.07 -17.68
C ILE A 73 8.97 -1.18 -16.64
N ASP A 74 10.09 -1.93 -16.62
CA ASP A 74 10.40 -2.90 -15.59
C ASP A 74 11.34 -2.29 -14.55
N ILE A 75 10.90 -2.28 -13.30
CA ILE A 75 11.70 -1.79 -12.18
C ILE A 75 12.52 -2.96 -11.62
N PRO A 76 13.86 -2.82 -11.51
CA PRO A 76 14.73 -3.89 -11.03
C PRO A 76 14.36 -4.40 -9.63
N ASP A 77 14.58 -5.71 -9.41
CA ASP A 77 14.22 -6.40 -8.15
C ASP A 77 14.94 -5.85 -6.90
N SER A 78 16.03 -5.13 -7.07
CA SER A 78 16.79 -4.48 -5.99
C SER A 78 16.18 -3.18 -5.48
N VAL A 79 15.25 -2.56 -6.24
CA VAL A 79 14.68 -1.24 -5.90
C VAL A 79 13.76 -1.33 -4.69
N LYS A 80 14.07 -0.53 -3.67
CA LYS A 80 13.32 -0.41 -2.41
C LYS A 80 12.49 0.86 -2.33
N VAL A 81 12.90 1.91 -3.06
CA VAL A 81 12.28 3.23 -3.04
C VAL A 81 12.11 3.73 -4.47
N ILE A 82 10.91 4.16 -4.81
CA ILE A 82 10.64 5.01 -5.98
C ILE A 82 10.40 6.40 -5.42
N ASP A 83 11.33 7.33 -5.72
CA ASP A 83 11.31 8.66 -5.14
C ASP A 83 10.22 9.55 -5.75
N SER A 84 10.01 10.73 -5.17
CA SER A 84 8.93 11.62 -5.54
C SER A 84 9.00 12.03 -7.00
N CYS A 85 7.82 12.17 -7.62
CA CYS A 85 7.63 12.57 -9.00
C CYS A 85 8.28 11.65 -10.06
N ALA A 86 8.79 10.47 -9.69
CA ALA A 86 9.62 9.65 -10.60
C ALA A 86 8.94 9.40 -11.97
N PHE A 87 7.62 9.24 -12.04
CA PHE A 87 6.84 9.04 -13.26
C PHE A 87 5.75 10.11 -13.46
N GLU A 88 5.86 11.26 -12.80
CA GLU A 88 4.86 12.33 -12.96
C GLU A 88 4.70 12.72 -14.42
N GLY A 89 3.45 12.74 -14.91
CA GLY A 89 3.14 13.13 -16.29
C GLY A 89 3.54 12.10 -17.35
N CYS A 90 3.86 10.86 -17.00
CA CYS A 90 4.04 9.77 -17.96
C CYS A 90 2.67 9.32 -18.49
N THR A 91 2.07 10.14 -19.37
CA THR A 91 0.68 10.00 -19.79
C THR A 91 0.38 8.72 -20.56
N SER A 92 1.36 8.11 -21.23
CA SER A 92 1.19 6.82 -21.93
C SER A 92 1.51 5.60 -21.08
N LEU A 93 2.03 5.78 -19.85
CA LEU A 93 2.40 4.64 -19.00
C LEU A 93 1.15 3.85 -18.62
N ASN A 94 1.04 2.66 -19.19
CA ASN A 94 -0.09 1.76 -18.98
C ASN A 94 0.29 0.48 -18.22
N ARG A 95 1.59 0.16 -18.19
CA ARG A 95 2.11 -1.03 -17.54
C ARG A 95 3.43 -0.75 -16.80
N ILE A 96 3.47 -1.14 -15.54
CA ILE A 96 4.68 -1.09 -14.72
C ILE A 96 4.77 -2.35 -13.85
N SER A 97 5.94 -2.98 -13.84
CA SER A 97 6.25 -4.10 -12.95
C SER A 97 7.01 -3.57 -11.74
N LEU A 98 6.45 -3.79 -10.55
CA LEU A 98 7.04 -3.35 -9.28
C LEU A 98 7.69 -4.52 -8.54
N PRO A 99 8.93 -4.35 -8.03
CA PRO A 99 9.66 -5.40 -7.37
C PRO A 99 9.11 -5.73 -5.98
N GLN A 100 9.26 -7.00 -5.55
CA GLN A 100 8.82 -7.45 -4.22
C GLN A 100 9.61 -6.82 -3.06
N SER A 101 10.73 -6.17 -3.34
CA SER A 101 11.56 -5.41 -2.38
C SER A 101 11.01 -4.02 -2.06
N LEU A 102 10.10 -3.47 -2.88
CA LEU A 102 9.63 -2.08 -2.80
C LEU A 102 8.98 -1.76 -1.45
N LYS A 103 9.48 -0.71 -0.78
CA LYS A 103 8.99 -0.24 0.53
C LYS A 103 8.23 1.06 0.46
N THR A 104 8.66 1.96 -0.43
CA THR A 104 8.16 3.34 -0.48
C THR A 104 7.90 3.78 -1.91
N ILE A 105 6.73 4.40 -2.10
CA ILE A 105 6.35 5.18 -3.27
C ILE A 105 6.25 6.63 -2.81
N GLY A 106 7.07 7.51 -3.39
CA GLY A 106 7.20 8.92 -3.02
C GLY A 106 5.99 9.77 -3.43
N VAL A 107 6.03 11.05 -3.05
CA VAL A 107 5.00 12.04 -3.38
C VAL A 107 4.85 12.18 -4.89
N SER A 108 3.61 12.22 -5.39
CA SER A 108 3.30 12.45 -6.82
C SER A 108 3.96 11.47 -7.79
N THR A 109 4.40 10.30 -7.34
CA THR A 109 5.20 9.35 -8.17
C THR A 109 4.52 9.02 -9.50
N PHE A 110 3.22 8.73 -9.51
CA PHE A 110 2.43 8.43 -10.72
C PHE A 110 1.40 9.52 -11.04
N ARG A 111 1.58 10.73 -10.50
CA ARG A 111 0.65 11.83 -10.77
C ARG A 111 0.53 12.08 -12.27
N GLY A 112 -0.72 12.07 -12.78
CA GLY A 112 -0.99 12.30 -14.20
C GLY A 112 -0.59 11.16 -15.13
N CYS A 113 -0.38 9.95 -14.63
CA CYS A 113 -0.26 8.73 -15.45
C CYS A 113 -1.65 8.33 -15.96
N THR A 114 -2.18 9.10 -16.91
CA THR A 114 -3.59 9.03 -17.34
C THR A 114 -3.96 7.73 -18.05
N SER A 115 -2.98 6.96 -18.54
CA SER A 115 -3.19 5.65 -19.17
C SER A 115 -2.99 4.46 -18.24
N LEU A 116 -2.61 4.68 -16.98
CA LEU A 116 -2.35 3.59 -16.03
C LEU A 116 -3.68 2.96 -15.57
N GLU A 117 -4.01 1.78 -16.13
CA GLU A 117 -5.27 1.10 -15.87
C GLU A 117 -5.23 0.23 -14.61
N LYS A 118 -4.11 -0.42 -14.36
CA LYS A 118 -3.95 -1.38 -13.24
C LYS A 118 -2.56 -1.29 -12.63
N ILE A 119 -2.51 -1.42 -11.31
CA ILE A 119 -1.24 -1.53 -10.59
C ILE A 119 -1.39 -2.40 -9.35
N LYS A 120 -0.39 -3.24 -9.11
CA LYS A 120 -0.31 -4.08 -7.91
C LYS A 120 0.91 -3.68 -7.10
N LEU A 121 0.69 -3.12 -5.93
CA LEU A 121 1.76 -2.86 -4.97
C LEU A 121 2.11 -4.14 -4.23
N PRO A 122 3.40 -4.45 -4.06
CA PRO A 122 3.82 -5.62 -3.30
C PRO A 122 3.48 -5.48 -1.81
N ASP A 123 3.29 -6.59 -1.12
CA ASP A 123 2.95 -6.60 0.31
C ASP A 123 4.05 -6.01 1.20
N SER A 124 5.26 -5.90 0.67
CA SER A 124 6.39 -5.22 1.31
C SER A 124 6.25 -3.70 1.36
N THR A 125 5.35 -3.09 0.55
CA THR A 125 5.14 -1.64 0.49
C THR A 125 4.47 -1.16 1.78
N LYS A 126 5.13 -0.22 2.46
CA LYS A 126 4.67 0.36 3.73
C LYS A 126 4.19 1.79 3.60
N GLN A 127 4.66 2.51 2.58
CA GLN A 127 4.34 3.92 2.37
C GLN A 127 3.96 4.19 0.92
N VAL A 128 2.83 4.86 0.75
CA VAL A 128 2.39 5.50 -0.48
C VAL A 128 2.08 6.93 -0.11
N GLN A 129 2.97 7.83 -0.52
CA GLN A 129 2.91 9.23 -0.10
C GLN A 129 1.87 10.02 -0.88
N GLY A 130 1.57 11.21 -0.40
CA GLY A 130 0.51 12.05 -0.93
C GLY A 130 0.60 12.28 -2.45
N ASN A 131 -0.55 12.44 -3.10
CA ASN A 131 -0.66 12.65 -4.55
C ASN A 131 -0.12 11.50 -5.43
N ALA A 132 0.30 10.35 -4.84
CA ALA A 132 1.03 9.31 -5.57
C ALA A 132 0.32 8.83 -6.85
N PHE A 133 -1.01 8.76 -6.86
CA PHE A 133 -1.85 8.38 -7.99
C PHE A 133 -2.82 9.50 -8.41
N GLU A 134 -2.52 10.77 -8.05
CA GLU A 134 -3.38 11.89 -8.43
C GLU A 134 -3.54 11.98 -9.95
N ASN A 135 -4.80 12.06 -10.43
CA ASN A 135 -5.16 12.11 -11.85
C ASN A 135 -4.70 10.89 -12.67
N CYS A 136 -4.61 9.71 -12.08
CA CYS A 136 -4.55 8.45 -12.81
C CYS A 136 -5.97 8.11 -13.32
N GLU A 137 -6.42 8.82 -14.36
CA GLU A 137 -7.82 8.83 -14.81
C GLU A 137 -8.31 7.46 -15.28
N ALA A 138 -7.42 6.65 -15.90
CA ALA A 138 -7.77 5.31 -16.39
C ALA A 138 -7.73 4.23 -15.29
N LEU A 139 -7.27 4.54 -14.07
CA LEU A 139 -7.07 3.53 -13.03
C LEU A 139 -8.40 2.90 -12.60
N THR A 140 -8.53 1.61 -12.90
CA THR A 140 -9.73 0.80 -12.57
C THR A 140 -9.46 -0.22 -11.48
N ASP A 141 -8.21 -0.67 -11.35
CA ASP A 141 -7.83 -1.74 -10.43
C ASP A 141 -6.50 -1.42 -9.75
N ILE A 142 -6.53 -1.37 -8.43
CA ILE A 142 -5.33 -1.23 -7.62
C ILE A 142 -5.36 -2.19 -6.44
N LYS A 143 -4.30 -2.99 -6.31
CA LYS A 143 -4.04 -3.74 -5.09
C LYS A 143 -2.98 -3.02 -4.26
N LEU A 144 -3.35 -2.62 -3.05
CA LEU A 144 -2.44 -1.98 -2.09
C LEU A 144 -1.67 -3.05 -1.29
N GLY A 145 -0.43 -2.72 -0.90
CA GLY A 145 0.37 -3.56 -0.01
C GLY A 145 -0.20 -3.60 1.41
N VAL A 146 -0.14 -4.76 2.06
CA VAL A 146 -0.76 -4.96 3.39
C VAL A 146 -0.13 -4.12 4.51
N GLY A 147 1.08 -3.60 4.32
CA GLY A 147 1.80 -2.79 5.31
C GLY A 147 1.44 -1.30 5.32
N ILE A 148 0.54 -0.86 4.44
CA ILE A 148 0.14 0.56 4.33
C ILE A 148 -0.78 0.93 5.50
N LYS A 149 -0.44 2.01 6.22
CA LYS A 149 -1.16 2.49 7.41
C LYS A 149 -1.96 3.75 7.19
N SER A 150 -1.67 4.51 6.15
CA SER A 150 -2.39 5.73 5.81
C SER A 150 -2.68 5.79 4.32
N ILE A 151 -3.87 6.27 3.97
CA ILE A 151 -4.16 6.80 2.64
C ILE A 151 -3.95 8.30 2.73
N GLU A 152 -2.75 8.74 2.32
CA GLU A 152 -2.31 10.12 2.46
C GLU A 152 -3.11 11.08 1.56
N SER A 153 -2.93 12.38 1.81
CA SER A 153 -3.67 13.44 1.12
C SER A 153 -3.57 13.32 -0.40
N LYS A 154 -4.72 13.38 -1.08
CA LYS A 154 -4.87 13.34 -2.55
C LYS A 154 -4.32 12.09 -3.24
N THR A 155 -4.00 11.02 -2.50
CA THR A 155 -3.38 9.81 -3.07
C THR A 155 -4.11 9.31 -4.33
N PHE A 156 -5.44 9.30 -4.34
CA PHE A 156 -6.27 8.88 -5.47
C PHE A 156 -7.14 10.01 -6.04
N GLN A 157 -6.83 11.27 -5.74
CA GLN A 157 -7.59 12.39 -6.28
C GLN A 157 -7.64 12.33 -7.81
N GLY A 158 -8.83 12.39 -8.41
CA GLY A 158 -8.99 12.39 -9.86
C GLY A 158 -8.86 11.02 -10.53
N CYS A 159 -8.80 9.91 -9.77
CA CYS A 159 -8.90 8.55 -10.33
C CYS A 159 -10.34 8.29 -10.76
N SER A 160 -10.76 8.93 -11.86
CA SER A 160 -12.17 9.02 -12.27
C SER A 160 -12.77 7.70 -12.75
N SER A 161 -11.94 6.72 -13.11
CA SER A 161 -12.37 5.37 -13.51
C SER A 161 -12.39 4.34 -12.38
N LEU A 162 -11.91 4.69 -11.19
CA LEU A 162 -11.87 3.77 -10.05
C LEU A 162 -13.30 3.53 -9.52
N GLU A 163 -13.79 2.28 -9.64
CA GLU A 163 -15.15 1.92 -9.24
C GLU A 163 -15.21 1.31 -7.84
N PHE A 164 -14.17 0.60 -7.43
CA PHE A 164 -14.06 0.00 -6.12
C PHE A 164 -12.62 -0.02 -5.62
N ILE A 165 -12.45 -0.02 -4.31
CA ILE A 165 -11.15 -0.21 -3.67
C ILE A 165 -11.31 -0.91 -2.31
N ILE A 166 -10.38 -1.82 -2.02
CA ILE A 166 -10.26 -2.47 -0.71
C ILE A 166 -9.01 -1.92 -0.03
N LEU A 167 -9.19 -1.27 1.10
CA LEU A 167 -8.07 -0.78 1.90
C LEU A 167 -7.46 -1.92 2.72
N PRO A 168 -6.13 -1.97 2.84
CA PRO A 168 -5.45 -2.93 3.69
C PRO A 168 -5.90 -2.86 5.15
N TYR A 169 -5.92 -3.99 5.83
CA TYR A 169 -6.43 -4.11 7.20
C TYR A 169 -5.69 -3.23 8.24
N GLN A 170 -4.48 -2.75 7.94
CA GLN A 170 -3.70 -1.86 8.80
C GLN A 170 -3.97 -0.37 8.58
N VAL A 171 -4.82 0.03 7.64
CA VAL A 171 -5.09 1.45 7.38
C VAL A 171 -5.80 2.09 8.56
N GLU A 172 -5.12 3.03 9.20
CA GLU A 172 -5.56 3.78 10.38
C GLU A 172 -6.20 5.12 10.00
N THR A 173 -5.73 5.74 8.89
CA THR A 173 -6.17 7.10 8.49
C THR A 173 -6.47 7.21 7.00
N ILE A 174 -7.51 8.00 6.65
CA ILE A 174 -7.82 8.45 5.28
C ILE A 174 -7.81 9.97 5.31
N GLU A 175 -6.84 10.57 4.60
CA GLU A 175 -6.55 12.00 4.70
C GLU A 175 -7.34 12.85 3.69
N ASP A 176 -7.06 14.16 3.69
CA ASP A 176 -7.75 15.17 2.92
C ASP A 176 -7.73 14.89 1.40
N ASN A 177 -8.91 14.95 0.79
CA ASN A 177 -9.08 14.78 -0.66
C ASN A 177 -8.56 13.43 -1.21
N ALA A 178 -8.34 12.42 -0.35
CA ALA A 178 -7.74 11.14 -0.74
C ALA A 178 -8.44 10.49 -1.96
N PHE A 179 -9.77 10.61 -2.05
CA PHE A 179 -10.60 10.11 -3.14
C PHE A 179 -11.44 11.21 -3.81
N LYS A 180 -10.98 12.47 -3.72
CA LYS A 180 -11.67 13.58 -4.37
C LYS A 180 -11.70 13.38 -5.89
N ASN A 181 -12.86 13.64 -6.52
CA ASN A 181 -13.07 13.46 -7.96
C ASN A 181 -12.92 12.02 -8.48
N CYS A 182 -13.01 11.00 -7.60
CA CYS A 182 -13.21 9.61 -8.00
C CYS A 182 -14.69 9.42 -8.42
N THR A 183 -15.07 9.94 -9.58
CA THR A 183 -16.48 10.09 -9.99
C THR A 183 -17.23 8.77 -10.19
N LYS A 184 -16.49 7.67 -10.42
CA LYS A 184 -17.08 6.33 -10.56
C LYS A 184 -16.98 5.48 -9.29
N LEU A 185 -16.39 5.97 -8.20
CA LEU A 185 -16.25 5.19 -6.98
C LEU A 185 -17.62 4.89 -6.37
N ARG A 186 -17.95 3.58 -6.28
CA ARG A 186 -19.23 3.07 -5.76
C ARG A 186 -19.05 2.22 -4.51
N LYS A 187 -17.88 1.64 -4.34
CA LYS A 187 -17.61 0.71 -3.22
C LYS A 187 -16.22 0.95 -2.66
N ILE A 188 -16.16 1.11 -1.34
CA ILE A 188 -14.90 1.14 -0.62
C ILE A 188 -15.00 0.23 0.60
N THR A 189 -14.03 -0.67 0.79
CA THR A 189 -13.89 -1.44 2.03
C THR A 189 -12.90 -0.74 2.94
N ILE A 190 -13.37 -0.36 4.13
CA ILE A 190 -12.58 0.35 5.15
C ILE A 190 -12.39 -0.58 6.35
N PRO A 191 -11.14 -0.87 6.75
CA PRO A 191 -10.85 -1.84 7.80
C PRO A 191 -11.23 -1.31 9.20
N LYS A 192 -11.37 -2.23 10.15
CA LYS A 192 -11.67 -1.91 11.57
C LYS A 192 -10.60 -1.02 12.22
N ALA A 193 -9.35 -1.13 11.78
CA ALA A 193 -8.23 -0.34 12.30
C ALA A 193 -8.36 1.17 12.01
N THR A 194 -9.21 1.57 11.05
CA THR A 194 -9.38 2.99 10.71
C THR A 194 -10.03 3.75 11.86
N THR A 195 -9.35 4.80 12.31
CA THR A 195 -9.77 5.67 13.42
C THR A 195 -10.01 7.11 12.98
N SER A 196 -9.62 7.47 11.75
CA SER A 196 -9.79 8.82 11.20
C SER A 196 -10.07 8.80 9.71
N ILE A 197 -11.08 9.54 9.28
CA ILE A 197 -11.42 9.80 7.88
C ILE A 197 -11.71 11.29 7.77
N SER A 198 -10.97 11.99 6.89
CA SER A 198 -11.19 13.41 6.65
C SER A 198 -12.60 13.66 6.06
N ASP A 199 -13.24 14.72 6.49
CA ASP A 199 -14.53 15.14 5.92
C ASP A 199 -14.43 15.52 4.43
N SER A 200 -13.23 15.84 3.93
CA SER A 200 -12.95 16.11 2.52
C SER A 200 -12.48 14.89 1.71
N ALA A 201 -12.39 13.71 2.33
CA ALA A 201 -11.82 12.52 1.68
C ALA A 201 -12.55 12.12 0.39
N PHE A 202 -13.88 12.31 0.32
CA PHE A 202 -14.73 11.89 -0.80
C PHE A 202 -15.52 13.07 -1.39
N SER A 203 -15.73 13.09 -2.73
CA SER A 203 -16.52 14.15 -3.41
C SER A 203 -17.99 13.82 -3.61
N TYR A 204 -18.35 12.55 -3.69
CA TYR A 204 -19.70 12.07 -4.06
C TYR A 204 -20.14 10.95 -3.13
N PRO A 205 -20.27 11.24 -1.83
CA PRO A 205 -20.56 10.20 -0.83
C PRO A 205 -21.96 9.57 -1.03
N ASP A 206 -22.93 10.32 -1.58
CA ASP A 206 -24.30 9.88 -1.87
C ASP A 206 -24.40 8.73 -2.87
N LYS A 207 -23.36 8.51 -3.66
CA LYS A 207 -23.31 7.46 -4.69
C LYS A 207 -22.47 6.26 -4.29
N MET A 208 -21.90 6.28 -3.11
CA MET A 208 -20.93 5.30 -2.63
C MET A 208 -21.54 4.44 -1.52
N THR A 209 -21.04 3.22 -1.39
CA THR A 209 -21.29 2.35 -0.25
C THR A 209 -19.98 2.04 0.45
N ILE A 210 -19.94 2.28 1.75
CA ILE A 210 -18.83 1.86 2.60
C ILE A 210 -19.11 0.45 3.11
N TYR A 211 -18.16 -0.44 2.93
CA TYR A 211 -18.13 -1.78 3.51
C TYR A 211 -17.15 -1.79 4.67
N GLY A 212 -17.52 -2.39 5.80
CA GLY A 212 -16.65 -2.41 6.97
C GLY A 212 -17.22 -3.26 8.10
N VAL A 213 -16.55 -3.28 9.24
CA VAL A 213 -16.98 -4.03 10.42
C VAL A 213 -18.04 -3.23 11.19
N ALA A 214 -19.10 -3.89 11.64
CA ALA A 214 -20.13 -3.27 12.49
C ALA A 214 -19.50 -2.67 13.77
N GLY A 215 -19.96 -1.49 14.19
CA GLY A 215 -19.44 -0.74 15.33
C GLY A 215 -18.10 -0.01 15.07
N SER A 216 -17.54 -0.11 13.87
CA SER A 216 -16.28 0.55 13.51
C SER A 216 -16.44 2.07 13.31
N TYR A 217 -15.31 2.77 13.25
CA TYR A 217 -15.27 4.19 12.88
C TYR A 217 -15.86 4.44 11.48
N ALA A 218 -15.63 3.50 10.54
CA ALA A 218 -16.18 3.57 9.19
C ALA A 218 -17.72 3.61 9.17
N GLU A 219 -18.39 2.82 10.04
CA GLU A 219 -19.85 2.89 10.20
C GLU A 219 -20.31 4.23 10.78
N GLN A 220 -19.61 4.74 11.80
CA GLN A 220 -19.92 6.05 12.40
C GLN A 220 -19.74 7.18 11.39
N TYR A 221 -18.68 7.15 10.59
CA TYR A 221 -18.42 8.10 9.52
C TYR A 221 -19.52 8.04 8.44
N ALA A 222 -19.88 6.83 8.00
CA ALA A 222 -20.95 6.62 7.01
C ALA A 222 -22.28 7.21 7.50
N LYS A 223 -22.67 6.93 8.76
CA LYS A 223 -23.88 7.46 9.38
C LYS A 223 -23.85 8.99 9.51
N LYS A 224 -22.71 9.57 9.92
CA LYS A 224 -22.53 11.04 10.03
C LYS A 224 -22.76 11.75 8.69
N ASN A 225 -22.36 11.11 7.57
CA ASN A 225 -22.33 11.72 6.24
C ASN A 225 -23.41 11.19 5.28
N ASP A 226 -24.45 10.50 5.79
CA ASP A 226 -25.53 9.89 4.99
C ASP A 226 -25.04 8.94 3.87
N ILE A 227 -23.94 8.22 4.12
CA ILE A 227 -23.38 7.24 3.19
C ILE A 227 -23.95 5.86 3.51
N ALA A 228 -24.34 5.10 2.48
CA ALA A 228 -24.74 3.71 2.65
C ALA A 228 -23.62 2.87 3.28
N PHE A 229 -23.96 2.10 4.32
CA PHE A 229 -23.01 1.21 4.99
C PHE A 229 -23.49 -0.24 4.91
N VAL A 230 -22.55 -1.16 4.64
CA VAL A 230 -22.77 -2.61 4.66
C VAL A 230 -21.79 -3.25 5.61
N ALA A 231 -22.29 -3.83 6.67
CA ALA A 231 -21.46 -4.59 7.62
C ALA A 231 -20.93 -5.86 6.96
N GLN A 232 -19.63 -6.08 7.09
CA GLN A 232 -18.96 -7.29 6.66
C GLN A 232 -18.62 -8.16 7.85
N GLN A 233 -18.76 -9.49 7.68
CA GLN A 233 -18.17 -10.49 8.55
C GLN A 233 -16.89 -11.01 7.89
N ILE A 234 -15.80 -10.96 8.62
CA ILE A 234 -14.48 -11.40 8.16
C ILE A 234 -14.10 -12.61 9.00
N ALA A 235 -14.19 -13.79 8.40
CA ALA A 235 -13.87 -15.04 9.08
C ALA A 235 -12.37 -15.18 9.36
N THR A 236 -12.04 -15.85 10.46
CA THR A 236 -10.66 -16.21 10.80
C THR A 236 -10.21 -17.42 9.96
N GLU A 237 -9.12 -17.25 9.23
CA GLU A 237 -8.49 -18.35 8.48
C GLU A 237 -7.44 -19.08 9.31
N LYS A 238 -6.80 -18.38 10.26
CA LYS A 238 -5.74 -18.92 11.11
C LYS A 238 -5.69 -18.20 12.45
N ILE A 239 -5.46 -18.99 13.52
CA ILE A 239 -5.19 -18.48 14.87
C ILE A 239 -3.73 -18.77 15.21
N THR A 240 -3.07 -17.82 15.87
CA THR A 240 -1.72 -17.96 16.43
C THR A 240 -1.76 -17.56 17.90
N LEU A 241 -1.17 -18.38 18.78
CA LEU A 241 -1.05 -18.08 20.19
C LEU A 241 0.31 -17.43 20.49
N SER A 242 0.35 -16.57 21.53
CA SER A 242 1.62 -15.96 22.00
C SER A 242 2.55 -17.02 22.60
N GLU A 243 1.99 -18.06 23.19
CA GLU A 243 2.73 -19.22 23.72
C GLU A 243 1.92 -20.51 23.47
N THR A 244 2.62 -21.60 23.24
CA THR A 244 2.03 -22.94 23.07
C THR A 244 2.26 -23.86 24.26
N GLU A 245 3.25 -23.52 25.12
CA GLU A 245 3.59 -24.22 26.34
C GLU A 245 3.97 -23.19 27.42
N LEU A 246 3.45 -23.37 28.64
CA LEU A 246 3.71 -22.50 29.78
C LEU A 246 3.93 -23.33 31.06
N THR A 247 4.88 -22.90 31.88
CA THR A 247 5.04 -23.42 33.26
C THR A 247 4.82 -22.27 34.23
N LEU A 248 3.81 -22.40 35.08
CA LEU A 248 3.43 -21.38 36.04
C LEU A 248 3.54 -21.90 37.48
N GLY A 249 4.01 -21.08 38.40
CA GLY A 249 3.94 -21.33 39.82
C GLY A 249 2.51 -21.21 40.34
N ARG A 250 2.20 -21.81 41.46
CA ARG A 250 0.87 -21.72 42.10
C ARG A 250 0.48 -20.25 42.35
N ASN A 251 -0.75 -19.89 41.96
CA ASN A 251 -1.30 -18.51 41.99
C ASN A 251 -0.60 -17.51 41.04
N GLU A 252 0.31 -17.97 40.19
CA GLU A 252 0.88 -17.15 39.15
C GLU A 252 -0.14 -16.95 38.03
N LYS A 253 -0.08 -15.78 37.40
CA LYS A 253 -0.96 -15.38 36.31
C LYS A 253 -0.17 -15.11 35.05
N TYR A 254 -0.75 -15.46 33.90
CA TYR A 254 -0.17 -15.18 32.59
C TYR A 254 -1.24 -14.74 31.61
N GLN A 255 -0.96 -13.70 30.82
CA GLN A 255 -1.83 -13.25 29.74
C GLN A 255 -1.48 -13.99 28.45
N LEU A 256 -2.27 -14.99 28.09
CA LEU A 256 -2.20 -15.62 26.78
C LEU A 256 -2.96 -14.77 25.76
N THR A 257 -2.38 -14.55 24.59
CA THR A 257 -3.02 -13.80 23.51
C THR A 257 -3.17 -14.65 22.27
N ALA A 258 -4.28 -14.46 21.55
CA ALA A 258 -4.53 -15.08 20.26
C ALA A 258 -4.49 -14.00 19.18
N GLY A 259 -3.63 -14.18 18.18
CA GLY A 259 -3.63 -13.39 16.95
C GLY A 259 -4.50 -14.06 15.91
N LEU A 260 -5.49 -13.33 15.40
CA LEU A 260 -6.35 -13.78 14.30
C LEU A 260 -5.76 -13.38 12.95
N ASN A 261 -5.89 -14.21 11.95
CA ASN A 261 -5.51 -13.89 10.57
C ASN A 261 -6.71 -14.17 9.64
N PRO A 262 -7.20 -13.17 8.89
CA PRO A 262 -6.73 -11.79 8.88
C PRO A 262 -6.94 -11.06 10.21
N MET A 263 -6.11 -10.04 10.50
CA MET A 263 -6.14 -9.33 11.80
C MET A 263 -7.42 -8.51 12.05
N ASP A 264 -8.18 -8.23 11.01
CA ASP A 264 -9.50 -7.58 11.05
C ASP A 264 -10.65 -8.58 11.07
N SER A 265 -10.35 -9.87 11.35
CA SER A 265 -11.40 -10.87 11.58
C SER A 265 -12.43 -10.37 12.60
N THR A 266 -13.69 -10.73 12.33
CA THR A 266 -14.83 -10.41 13.19
C THR A 266 -15.17 -11.54 14.15
N ASP A 267 -14.46 -12.66 14.09
CA ASP A 267 -14.67 -13.79 14.98
C ASP A 267 -14.21 -13.47 16.41
N GLU A 268 -14.96 -14.00 17.38
CA GLU A 268 -14.61 -13.87 18.79
C GLU A 268 -13.71 -15.04 19.21
N VAL A 269 -12.68 -14.73 20.00
CA VAL A 269 -11.85 -15.76 20.63
C VAL A 269 -12.54 -16.21 21.90
N ILE A 270 -12.81 -17.52 22.01
CA ILE A 270 -13.38 -18.14 23.20
C ILE A 270 -12.31 -19.01 23.85
N TRP A 271 -12.04 -18.76 25.12
CA TRP A 271 -11.05 -19.49 25.90
C TRP A 271 -11.72 -20.53 26.82
N SER A 272 -11.09 -21.68 26.92
CA SER A 272 -11.52 -22.73 27.87
C SER A 272 -10.32 -23.47 28.46
N SER A 273 -10.49 -24.03 29.64
CA SER A 273 -9.51 -24.90 30.30
C SER A 273 -10.03 -26.32 30.38
N SER A 274 -9.17 -27.30 30.13
CA SER A 274 -9.50 -28.72 30.30
C SER A 274 -9.70 -29.11 31.76
N ASP A 275 -9.10 -28.39 32.74
CA ASP A 275 -9.28 -28.59 34.17
C ASP A 275 -9.10 -27.27 34.95
N GLU A 276 -10.21 -26.64 35.30
CA GLU A 276 -10.23 -25.41 36.09
C GLU A 276 -9.72 -25.54 37.53
N LYS A 277 -9.55 -26.78 38.07
CA LYS A 277 -8.93 -27.00 39.38
C LYS A 277 -7.41 -26.89 39.31
N ILE A 278 -6.83 -27.08 38.12
CA ILE A 278 -5.39 -26.94 37.84
C ILE A 278 -5.07 -25.55 37.34
N ALA A 279 -5.75 -25.09 36.25
CA ALA A 279 -5.59 -23.76 35.70
C ALA A 279 -6.93 -23.19 35.23
N LYS A 280 -7.23 -21.96 35.57
CA LYS A 280 -8.38 -21.20 35.06
C LYS A 280 -7.95 -20.26 33.95
N VAL A 281 -8.84 -20.01 33.01
CA VAL A 281 -8.69 -18.97 32.02
C VAL A 281 -9.96 -18.11 31.97
N ASP A 282 -9.80 -16.80 31.92
CA ASP A 282 -10.93 -15.90 31.72
C ASP A 282 -11.20 -15.61 30.24
N LYS A 283 -12.30 -14.90 29.93
CA LYS A 283 -12.70 -14.55 28.59
C LYS A 283 -11.68 -13.65 27.84
N THR A 284 -10.71 -13.10 28.54
CA THR A 284 -9.66 -12.25 27.96
C THR A 284 -8.34 -12.99 27.74
N GLY A 285 -8.29 -14.29 28.13
CA GLY A 285 -7.08 -15.10 28.01
C GLY A 285 -6.13 -15.03 29.23
N ASN A 286 -6.57 -14.44 30.35
CA ASN A 286 -5.79 -14.49 31.59
C ASN A 286 -5.86 -15.86 32.20
N ILE A 287 -4.72 -16.54 32.30
CA ILE A 287 -4.54 -17.82 32.95
C ILE A 287 -4.16 -17.60 34.41
N GLU A 288 -4.72 -18.37 35.31
CA GLU A 288 -4.34 -18.44 36.74
C GLU A 288 -4.07 -19.89 37.13
N ALA A 289 -2.87 -20.20 37.59
CA ALA A 289 -2.48 -21.51 38.09
C ALA A 289 -3.04 -21.76 39.50
N ILE A 290 -3.88 -22.76 39.68
CA ILE A 290 -4.60 -23.04 40.93
C ILE A 290 -3.90 -24.13 41.77
N SER A 291 -3.52 -25.24 41.10
CA SER A 291 -2.87 -26.38 41.78
C SER A 291 -1.85 -27.06 40.85
N ALA A 292 -1.02 -27.95 41.44
CA ALA A 292 -0.08 -28.73 40.65
C ALA A 292 -0.81 -29.69 39.69
N GLY A 293 -0.34 -29.79 38.45
CA GLY A 293 -0.92 -30.64 37.40
C GLY A 293 -0.71 -30.03 36.03
N GLU A 294 -1.28 -30.65 35.01
CA GLU A 294 -1.29 -30.21 33.64
C GLU A 294 -2.71 -29.87 33.19
N ALA A 295 -2.92 -28.77 32.52
CA ALA A 295 -4.18 -28.39 31.89
C ALA A 295 -3.94 -27.82 30.50
N VAL A 296 -4.84 -28.10 29.56
CA VAL A 296 -4.84 -27.56 28.22
C VAL A 296 -5.77 -26.36 28.19
N ILE A 297 -5.23 -25.21 27.74
CA ILE A 297 -6.01 -24.03 27.45
C ILE A 297 -6.31 -24.02 25.93
N THR A 298 -7.58 -23.91 25.61
CA THR A 298 -8.06 -23.93 24.22
C THR A 298 -8.80 -22.65 23.90
#